data_440be76c52dbf5861371e91372325dc0
#
_entry.id   440be76c52dbf5861371e91372325dc0
#
_cell.length_a   1.000
_cell.length_b   1.000
_cell.length_c   1.000
_cell.angle_alpha   90.00
_cell.angle_beta   90.00
_cell.angle_gamma   90.00
#
_symmetry.space_group_name_H-M   'P 1'
#
loop_
_entity.id
_entity.type
_entity.pdbx_description
1 polymer ?
#
loop_
_entity_poly.entity_id
_entity_poly.type
_entity_poly.pdbx_seq_one_letter_code
_entity_poly.pdbx_strand_id
1 'polypeptide(L)'
;MRAVFVCVENSNRSQMAEAFARLAGIEAYSAGSRPSGKVNPKAVESMREVGYDLSSHQSKGLADLPDVEFDVAVTMGCGDQCPNLRAKRREDWQIPDPKELPPDEFRKVRDAIAFKIQALAALG
;
A
#
# COMPACT_ATOMS: atom_id res chain seq x y z
N MET A 1 4.55 13.02 -8.54
CA MET A 1 3.23 12.55 -8.02
C MET A 1 3.39 12.15 -6.56
N ARG A 2 2.43 12.52 -5.75
CA ARG A 2 2.37 12.15 -4.33
C ARG A 2 1.15 11.26 -4.13
N ALA A 3 1.36 10.04 -3.63
CA ALA A 3 0.30 9.04 -3.49
C ALA A 3 0.25 8.49 -2.07
N VAL A 4 -0.95 8.16 -1.59
CA VAL A 4 -1.14 7.48 -0.32
C VAL A 4 -1.97 6.23 -0.53
N PHE A 5 -1.57 5.15 0.11
CA PHE A 5 -2.23 3.85 0.02
C PHE A 5 -2.76 3.47 1.39
N VAL A 6 -4.04 3.14 1.45
CA VAL A 6 -4.73 2.90 2.72
C VAL A 6 -5.37 1.52 2.73
N CYS A 7 -5.13 0.77 3.78
CA CYS A 7 -5.86 -0.45 4.08
C CYS A 7 -6.16 -0.48 5.58
N VAL A 8 -6.71 -1.58 6.10
CA VAL A 8 -7.13 -1.60 7.50
C VAL A 8 -5.93 -1.59 8.45
N GLU A 9 -5.03 -2.57 8.32
CA GLU A 9 -3.96 -2.79 9.30
C GLU A 9 -2.63 -2.15 8.91
N ASN A 10 -2.48 -1.73 7.68
CA ASN A 10 -1.21 -1.23 7.15
C ASN A 10 -0.06 -2.24 7.40
N SER A 11 -0.32 -3.50 7.11
CA SER A 11 0.66 -4.56 7.33
C SER A 11 1.01 -5.36 6.09
N ASN A 12 0.16 -5.36 5.05
CA ASN A 12 0.37 -6.11 3.81
C ASN A 12 0.18 -5.24 2.57
N ARG A 13 -1.08 -5.06 2.13
CA ARG A 13 -1.40 -4.48 0.83
C ARG A 13 -0.87 -3.06 0.66
N SER A 14 -1.18 -2.18 1.58
CA SER A 14 -0.76 -0.78 1.47
C SER A 14 0.76 -0.65 1.62
N GLN A 15 1.39 -1.51 2.41
CA GLN A 15 2.84 -1.50 2.55
C GLN A 15 3.53 -1.91 1.24
N MET A 16 3.03 -2.95 0.59
CA MET A 16 3.59 -3.39 -0.70
C MET A 16 3.36 -2.33 -1.78
N ALA A 17 2.18 -1.70 -1.78
CA ALA A 17 1.89 -0.62 -2.72
C ALA A 17 2.84 0.56 -2.52
N GLU A 18 3.07 0.97 -1.29
CA GLU A 18 4.03 2.04 -0.98
C GLU A 18 5.43 1.68 -1.51
N ALA A 19 5.86 0.44 -1.28
CA ALA A 19 7.17 -0.02 -1.72
C ALA A 19 7.32 0.03 -3.24
N PHE A 20 6.35 -0.51 -3.97
CA PHE A 20 6.39 -0.47 -5.43
C PHE A 20 6.32 0.95 -5.97
N ALA A 21 5.54 1.81 -5.33
CA ALA A 21 5.43 3.21 -5.75
C ALA A 21 6.77 3.94 -5.56
N ARG A 22 7.45 3.69 -4.46
CA ARG A 22 8.79 4.28 -4.23
C ARG A 22 9.79 3.79 -5.27
N LEU A 23 9.74 2.51 -5.64
CA LEU A 23 10.59 1.97 -6.69
C LEU A 23 10.30 2.62 -8.04
N ALA A 24 9.07 3.06 -8.27
CA ALA A 24 8.66 3.74 -9.49
C ALA A 24 8.93 5.25 -9.46
N GLY A 25 9.55 5.76 -8.40
CA GLY A 25 9.86 7.18 -8.28
C GLY A 25 8.72 8.06 -7.79
N ILE A 26 7.67 7.46 -7.23
CA ILE A 26 6.53 8.18 -6.69
C ILE A 26 6.81 8.51 -5.22
N GLU A 27 6.47 9.73 -4.80
CA GLU A 27 6.48 10.09 -3.37
C GLU A 27 5.30 9.38 -2.72
N ALA A 28 5.56 8.29 -1.99
CA ALA A 28 4.54 7.38 -1.55
C ALA A 28 4.45 7.29 -0.03
N TYR A 29 3.22 7.20 0.45
CA TYR A 29 2.89 7.01 1.86
C TYR A 29 1.87 5.90 1.98
N SER A 30 1.78 5.30 3.17
CA SER A 30 0.73 4.33 3.46
C SER A 30 0.28 4.48 4.90
N ALA A 31 -0.95 4.05 5.18
CA ALA A 31 -1.50 4.08 6.53
C ALA A 31 -2.66 3.10 6.64
N GLY A 32 -3.05 2.80 7.87
CA GLY A 32 -4.21 1.97 8.16
C GLY A 32 -5.22 2.69 9.03
N SER A 33 -6.48 2.34 8.88
CA SER A 33 -7.54 2.85 9.75
C SER A 33 -7.42 2.24 11.15
N ARG A 34 -6.88 1.02 11.24
CA ARG A 34 -6.59 0.34 12.50
C ARG A 34 -5.24 -0.36 12.39
N PRO A 35 -4.13 0.40 12.51
CA PRO A 35 -2.81 -0.19 12.28
C PRO A 35 -2.50 -1.27 13.31
N SER A 36 -1.93 -2.38 12.83
CA SER A 36 -1.54 -3.49 13.69
C SER A 36 -0.26 -3.21 14.49
N GLY A 37 0.48 -2.19 14.06
CA GLY A 37 1.77 -1.85 14.66
C GLY A 37 2.93 -2.68 14.11
N LYS A 38 2.65 -3.61 13.20
CA LYS A 38 3.68 -4.53 12.70
C LYS A 38 3.43 -4.85 11.23
N VAL A 39 4.50 -4.77 10.44
CA VAL A 39 4.46 -5.23 9.04
C VAL A 39 4.49 -6.75 9.04
N ASN A 40 3.61 -7.37 8.25
CA ASN A 40 3.51 -8.83 8.21
C ASN A 40 4.82 -9.43 7.65
N PRO A 41 5.42 -10.40 8.37
CA PRO A 41 6.64 -11.06 7.88
C PRO A 41 6.49 -11.68 6.48
N LYS A 42 5.29 -12.14 6.12
CA LYS A 42 5.01 -12.66 4.78
C LYS A 42 5.19 -11.58 3.72
N ALA A 43 4.77 -10.35 4.02
CA ALA A 43 4.96 -9.23 3.10
C ALA A 43 6.44 -8.88 2.98
N VAL A 44 7.18 -8.89 4.09
CA VAL A 44 8.62 -8.65 4.09
C VAL A 44 9.32 -9.67 3.18
N GLU A 45 9.01 -10.95 3.36
CA GLU A 45 9.63 -12.02 2.58
C GLU A 45 9.27 -11.91 1.10
N SER A 46 8.01 -11.65 0.79
CA SER A 46 7.54 -11.52 -0.58
C SER A 46 8.19 -10.35 -1.31
N MET A 47 8.37 -9.22 -0.62
CA MET A 47 9.03 -8.05 -1.21
C MET A 47 10.53 -8.24 -1.34
N ARG A 48 11.15 -9.02 -0.45
CA ARG A 48 12.57 -9.34 -0.58
C ARG A 48 12.87 -10.05 -1.90
N GLU A 49 11.94 -10.88 -2.34
CA GLU A 49 12.07 -11.61 -3.62
C GLU A 49 12.17 -10.68 -4.82
N VAL A 50 11.62 -9.48 -4.72
CA VAL A 50 11.69 -8.48 -5.80
C VAL A 50 12.69 -7.36 -5.49
N GLY A 51 13.56 -7.58 -4.49
CA GLY A 51 14.67 -6.69 -4.21
C GLY A 51 14.36 -5.49 -3.32
N TYR A 52 13.25 -5.53 -2.58
CA TYR A 52 12.88 -4.43 -1.69
C TYR A 52 12.86 -4.90 -0.22
N ASP A 53 13.54 -4.17 0.65
CA ASP A 53 13.56 -4.46 2.08
C ASP A 53 12.41 -3.74 2.80
N LEU A 54 11.31 -4.47 2.98
CA LEU A 54 10.13 -3.93 3.65
C LEU A 54 10.28 -3.92 5.18
N SER A 55 11.29 -4.56 5.71
CA SER A 55 11.51 -4.62 7.16
C SER A 55 11.81 -3.25 7.77
N SER A 56 12.23 -2.29 6.95
CA SER A 56 12.47 -0.92 7.41
C SER A 56 11.18 -0.11 7.57
N HIS A 57 10.06 -0.62 7.08
CA HIS A 57 8.77 0.06 7.18
C HIS A 57 8.10 -0.21 8.52
N GLN A 58 7.16 0.67 8.88
CA GLN A 58 6.36 0.52 10.09
C GLN A 58 4.88 0.58 9.73
N SER A 59 4.09 -0.22 10.43
CA SER A 59 2.63 -0.11 10.37
C SER A 59 2.23 1.17 11.11
N LYS A 60 1.49 2.05 10.44
CA LYS A 60 1.16 3.36 10.99
C LYS A 60 -0.28 3.73 10.68
N GLY A 61 -0.79 4.66 11.46
CA GLY A 61 -2.16 5.12 11.33
C GLY A 61 -2.30 6.36 10.47
N LEU A 62 -3.54 6.73 10.21
CA LEU A 62 -3.84 7.92 9.40
C LEU A 62 -3.30 9.19 10.03
N ALA A 63 -3.24 9.27 11.36
CA ALA A 63 -2.72 10.43 12.07
C ALA A 63 -1.22 10.63 11.86
N ASP A 64 -0.52 9.59 11.42
CA ASP A 64 0.93 9.66 11.18
C ASP A 64 1.28 10.21 9.79
N LEU A 65 0.27 10.42 8.95
CA LEU A 65 0.49 10.96 7.61
C LEU A 65 0.76 12.46 7.67
N PRO A 66 1.58 12.98 6.73
CA PRO A 66 1.79 14.44 6.68
C PRO A 66 0.51 15.16 6.28
N ASP A 67 0.35 16.38 6.76
CA ASP A 67 -0.81 17.24 6.42
C ASP A 67 -0.56 17.90 5.07
N VAL A 68 -0.75 17.14 4.01
CA VAL A 68 -0.53 17.59 2.63
C VAL A 68 -1.69 17.10 1.76
N GLU A 69 -1.84 17.74 0.60
CA GLU A 69 -2.76 17.24 -0.42
C GLU A 69 -2.06 16.18 -1.25
N PHE A 70 -2.69 15.03 -1.41
CA PHE A 70 -2.17 13.94 -2.25
C PHE A 70 -2.71 14.07 -3.66
N ASP A 71 -1.92 13.68 -4.64
CA ASP A 71 -2.41 13.61 -6.02
C ASP A 71 -3.43 12.49 -6.16
N VAL A 72 -3.19 11.37 -5.47
CA VAL A 72 -4.13 10.26 -5.46
C VAL A 72 -4.12 9.57 -4.10
N ALA A 73 -5.31 9.22 -3.62
CA ALA A 73 -5.49 8.37 -2.45
C ALA A 73 -6.12 7.07 -2.91
N VAL A 74 -5.47 5.95 -2.60
CA VAL A 74 -5.88 4.62 -3.04
C VAL A 74 -6.28 3.79 -1.82
N THR A 75 -7.52 3.28 -1.82
CA THR A 75 -7.94 2.29 -0.85
C THR A 75 -7.81 0.91 -1.48
N MET A 76 -7.60 -0.10 -0.66
CA MET A 76 -7.21 -1.43 -1.15
C MET A 76 -8.36 -2.45 -1.08
N GLY A 77 -9.60 -1.99 -1.25
CA GLY A 77 -10.74 -2.89 -1.27
C GLY A 77 -11.13 -3.47 0.07
N CYS A 78 -10.76 -2.82 1.16
CA CYS A 78 -11.02 -3.31 2.51
C CYS A 78 -12.39 -2.91 3.04
N GLY A 79 -13.24 -2.30 2.20
CA GLY A 79 -14.58 -1.87 2.61
C GLY A 79 -14.59 -0.67 3.55
N ASP A 80 -13.44 -0.18 3.91
CA ASP A 80 -13.32 0.97 4.78
C ASP A 80 -13.72 2.24 4.04
N GLN A 81 -14.30 3.13 4.78
CA GLN A 81 -14.58 4.44 4.26
C GLN A 81 -13.27 5.12 3.94
N CYS A 82 -13.27 5.83 2.83
CA CYS A 82 -12.14 6.62 2.48
C CYS A 82 -11.88 7.64 3.60
N PRO A 83 -10.69 7.62 4.20
CA PRO A 83 -10.42 8.54 5.28
C PRO A 83 -10.51 9.99 4.80
N ASN A 84 -10.64 10.89 5.73
CA ASN A 84 -10.80 12.32 5.47
C ASN A 84 -9.47 12.95 5.01
N LEU A 85 -8.87 12.37 3.99
CA LEU A 85 -7.62 12.83 3.40
C LEU A 85 -7.90 13.78 2.23
N ARG A 86 -7.09 14.81 2.11
CA ARG A 86 -7.16 15.70 0.96
C ARG A 86 -6.46 15.04 -0.22
N ALA A 87 -7.19 14.79 -1.28
CA ALA A 87 -6.64 14.17 -2.48
C ALA A 87 -7.35 14.71 -3.71
N LYS A 88 -6.59 14.94 -4.78
CA LYS A 88 -7.14 15.38 -6.06
C LYS A 88 -7.96 14.29 -6.70
N ARG A 89 -7.55 13.02 -6.52
CA ARG A 89 -8.22 11.87 -7.09
C ARG A 89 -8.23 10.74 -6.06
N ARG A 90 -9.29 9.92 -6.11
CA ARG A 90 -9.43 8.75 -5.25
C ARG A 90 -9.68 7.53 -6.10
N GLU A 91 -9.06 6.40 -5.73
CA GLU A 91 -9.26 5.11 -6.39
C GLU A 91 -9.47 4.05 -5.33
N ASP A 92 -10.27 3.05 -5.64
CA ASP A 92 -10.40 1.87 -4.80
C ASP A 92 -9.95 0.66 -5.62
N TRP A 93 -8.85 0.05 -5.19
CA TRP A 93 -8.31 -1.13 -5.85
C TRP A 93 -8.84 -2.36 -5.13
N GLN A 94 -9.59 -3.18 -5.82
CA GLN A 94 -10.18 -4.39 -5.26
C GLN A 94 -9.11 -5.47 -5.14
N ILE A 95 -8.23 -5.31 -4.16
CA ILE A 95 -7.11 -6.22 -3.92
C ILE A 95 -7.51 -7.15 -2.76
N PRO A 96 -7.51 -8.47 -2.97
CA PRO A 96 -7.82 -9.39 -1.88
C PRO A 96 -6.78 -9.32 -0.77
N ASP A 97 -7.22 -9.52 0.48
CA ASP A 97 -6.31 -9.52 1.62
C ASP A 97 -5.51 -10.83 1.61
N PRO A 98 -4.18 -10.78 1.47
CA PRO A 98 -3.37 -11.99 1.37
C PRO A 98 -2.96 -12.58 2.72
N LYS A 99 -3.44 -12.02 3.83
CA LYS A 99 -2.95 -12.35 5.17
C LYS A 99 -2.91 -13.84 5.47
N GLU A 100 -3.96 -14.57 5.05
CA GLU A 100 -4.10 -16.01 5.32
C GLU A 100 -3.70 -16.88 4.12
N LEU A 101 -3.17 -16.29 3.05
CA LEU A 101 -2.85 -17.03 1.84
C LEU A 101 -1.47 -17.69 1.93
N PRO A 102 -1.29 -18.86 1.28
CA PRO A 102 0.04 -19.48 1.18
C PRO A 102 0.96 -18.63 0.30
N PRO A 103 2.28 -18.88 0.35
CA PRO A 103 3.26 -18.04 -0.37
C PRO A 103 2.98 -17.84 -1.85
N ASP A 104 2.54 -18.87 -2.57
CA ASP A 104 2.25 -18.75 -4.01
C ASP A 104 1.13 -17.75 -4.27
N GLU A 105 0.06 -17.83 -3.48
CA GLU A 105 -1.09 -16.93 -3.64
C GLU A 105 -0.75 -15.52 -3.15
N PHE A 106 0.07 -15.42 -2.12
CA PHE A 106 0.56 -14.13 -1.64
C PHE A 106 1.34 -13.40 -2.74
N ARG A 107 2.18 -14.13 -3.48
CA ARG A 107 2.94 -13.56 -4.60
C ARG A 107 2.03 -13.03 -5.70
N LYS A 108 0.91 -13.70 -5.96
CA LYS A 108 -0.06 -13.24 -6.96
C LYS A 108 -0.66 -11.90 -6.55
N VAL A 109 -0.96 -11.71 -5.27
CA VAL A 109 -1.48 -10.45 -4.76
C VAL A 109 -0.39 -9.37 -4.88
N ARG A 110 0.83 -9.68 -4.50
CA ARG A 110 1.97 -8.78 -4.65
C ARG A 110 2.11 -8.31 -6.11
N ASP A 111 2.06 -9.25 -7.04
CA ASP A 111 2.26 -8.95 -8.46
C ASP A 111 1.09 -8.14 -9.04
N ALA A 112 -0.12 -8.38 -8.56
CA ALA A 112 -1.28 -7.58 -8.95
C ALA A 112 -1.14 -6.13 -8.49
N ILE A 113 -0.62 -5.92 -7.28
CA ILE A 113 -0.33 -4.57 -6.77
C ILE A 113 0.74 -3.90 -7.63
N ALA A 114 1.80 -4.62 -7.97
CA ALA A 114 2.87 -4.10 -8.81
C ALA A 114 2.32 -3.63 -10.17
N PHE A 115 1.43 -4.41 -10.76
CA PHE A 115 0.80 -4.08 -12.03
C PHE A 115 -0.01 -2.78 -11.91
N LYS A 116 -0.80 -2.65 -10.84
CA LYS A 116 -1.59 -1.43 -10.58
C LYS A 116 -0.69 -0.21 -10.39
N ILE A 117 0.43 -0.37 -9.71
CA ILE A 117 1.38 0.72 -9.49
C ILE A 117 1.99 1.16 -10.83
N GLN A 118 2.32 0.23 -11.71
CA GLN A 118 2.87 0.57 -13.03
C GLN A 118 1.87 1.41 -13.83
N ALA A 119 0.60 1.04 -13.81
CA ALA A 119 -0.45 1.81 -14.48
C ALA A 119 -0.58 3.20 -13.87
N LEU A 120 -0.51 3.31 -12.55
CA LEU A 120 -0.59 4.59 -11.84
C LEU A 120 0.61 5.48 -12.21
N ALA A 121 1.82 4.93 -12.24
CA ALA A 121 3.04 5.67 -12.57
C ALA A 121 3.00 6.21 -14.00
N ALA A 122 2.36 5.49 -14.91
CA ALA A 122 2.23 5.91 -16.31
C ALA A 122 1.33 7.14 -16.48
N LEU A 123 0.45 7.44 -15.50
CA LEU A 123 -0.42 8.60 -15.54
C LEU A 123 0.28 9.87 -15.04
N GLY A 124 1.32 9.70 -14.28
CA GLY A 124 2.09 10.81 -13.72
C GLY A 124 3.35 11.05 -14.48
#